data_b1f32a34f36239b068977920144b63e8
#
_entry.id   b1f32a34f36239b068977920144b63e8
#
_cell.length_a   1.000
_cell.length_b   1.000
_cell.length_c   1.000
_cell.angle_alpha   90.00
_cell.angle_beta   90.00
_cell.angle_gamma   90.00
#
_symmetry.space_group_name_H-M   'P 1'
#
loop_
_entity.id
_entity.type
_entity.pdbx_description
1 polymer ?
#
loop_
_entity_poly.entity_id
_entity_poly.type
_entity_poly.pdbx_seq_one_letter_code
_entity_poly.pdbx_strand_id
1 'polypeptide(L)'
;LVAWCLSITDVDPLKFDLIFERFLNPDRISMPDFDIDFCEEKRDLVFKYLKSKYKGGVAHIITFGKLKARMALRDIGRVLGLPYGHVDKLCKMIPFDPSRPLTLKESIAREPRIAEEEKRNPKVKKLIELSLKLEGLNRNLATHAAGVVIADEKLSEKVPLYMDSSSNLLLPSTQFDMHSSENSGLVKFDILGLNTLTVINNCLLYTSDAADDSQC
;
A
#
# COMPACT_ATOMS: atom_id res chain seq x y z
N LEU A 1 -3.88 3.89 28.91
CA LEU A 1 -4.71 4.79 29.77
C LEU A 1 -5.28 5.96 28.98
N VAL A 2 -4.46 6.76 28.27
CA VAL A 2 -4.93 7.96 27.55
C VAL A 2 -6.03 7.61 26.53
N ALA A 3 -5.82 6.60 25.68
CA ALA A 3 -6.80 6.16 24.69
C ALA A 3 -8.12 5.70 25.34
N TRP A 4 -8.06 5.05 26.50
CA TRP A 4 -9.24 4.64 27.26
C TRP A 4 -9.94 5.84 27.90
N CYS A 5 -9.20 6.76 28.51
CA CYS A 5 -9.76 7.99 29.08
C CYS A 5 -10.42 8.91 28.04
N LEU A 6 -9.92 8.88 26.81
CA LEU A 6 -10.49 9.62 25.67
C LEU A 6 -11.62 8.87 24.94
N SER A 7 -12.02 7.69 25.43
CA SER A 7 -13.04 6.83 24.81
C SER A 7 -12.70 6.42 23.37
N ILE A 8 -11.40 6.32 23.04
CA ILE A 8 -10.91 5.81 21.75
C ILE A 8 -10.98 4.28 21.73
N THR A 9 -10.84 3.66 22.90
CA THR A 9 -10.98 2.22 23.10
C THR A 9 -11.80 1.93 24.34
N ASP A 10 -12.56 0.83 24.33
CA ASP A 10 -13.31 0.31 25.49
C ASP A 10 -12.50 -0.65 26.35
N VAL A 11 -11.25 -0.94 25.96
CA VAL A 11 -10.36 -1.83 26.70
C VAL A 11 -9.65 -1.06 27.80
N ASP A 12 -9.98 -1.37 29.06
CA ASP A 12 -9.30 -0.82 30.23
C ASP A 12 -7.92 -1.49 30.38
N PRO A 13 -6.80 -0.76 30.18
CA PRO A 13 -5.47 -1.34 30.23
C PRO A 13 -5.07 -1.82 31.63
N LEU A 14 -5.66 -1.29 32.70
CA LEU A 14 -5.40 -1.71 34.08
C LEU A 14 -6.13 -3.02 34.41
N LYS A 15 -7.39 -3.13 33.96
CA LYS A 15 -8.21 -4.32 34.19
C LYS A 15 -7.63 -5.56 33.49
N PHE A 16 -7.00 -5.39 32.34
CA PHE A 16 -6.44 -6.47 31.54
C PHE A 16 -4.91 -6.60 31.65
N ASP A 17 -4.30 -5.87 32.58
CA ASP A 17 -2.86 -5.92 32.88
C ASP A 17 -1.99 -5.81 31.61
N LEU A 18 -2.31 -4.81 30.76
CA LEU A 18 -1.62 -4.60 29.51
C LEU A 18 -0.23 -4.01 29.72
N ILE A 19 0.77 -4.60 29.09
CA ILE A 19 2.17 -4.20 29.21
C ILE A 19 2.38 -2.86 28.50
N PHE A 20 2.82 -1.84 29.27
CA PHE A 20 3.01 -0.47 28.80
C PHE A 20 4.05 -0.36 27.66
N GLU A 21 5.14 -1.12 27.75
CA GLU A 21 6.24 -1.12 26.79
C GLU A 21 5.84 -1.60 25.39
N ARG A 22 4.74 -2.34 25.27
CA ARG A 22 4.20 -2.71 23.95
C ARG A 22 3.56 -1.54 23.20
N PHE A 23 3.11 -0.52 23.92
CA PHE A 23 2.42 0.63 23.36
C PHE A 23 3.32 1.86 23.18
N LEU A 24 4.35 1.98 24.01
CA LEU A 24 5.31 3.09 23.96
C LEU A 24 6.72 2.52 24.11
N ASN A 25 7.45 2.50 23.00
CA ASN A 25 8.88 2.22 23.03
C ASN A 25 9.62 3.56 22.89
N PRO A 26 10.40 4.00 23.90
CA PRO A 26 11.18 5.24 23.85
C PRO A 26 12.23 5.24 22.75
N ASP A 27 12.66 4.07 22.28
CA ASP A 27 13.62 3.93 21.17
C ASP A 27 12.96 4.02 19.78
N ARG A 28 11.63 4.16 19.71
CA ARG A 28 10.92 4.30 18.44
C ARG A 28 11.07 5.72 17.91
N ILE A 29 11.87 5.87 16.86
CA ILE A 29 12.11 7.15 16.17
C ILE A 29 11.08 7.41 15.05
N SER A 30 10.31 6.38 14.66
CA SER A 30 9.31 6.50 13.58
C SER A 30 8.04 7.22 14.04
N MET A 31 7.41 7.96 13.10
CA MET A 31 6.08 8.54 13.30
C MET A 31 5.06 7.46 13.66
N PRO A 32 4.00 7.80 14.44
CA PRO A 32 2.93 6.86 14.73
C PRO A 32 2.20 6.45 13.43
N ASP A 33 1.84 5.19 13.34
CA ASP A 33 1.03 4.63 12.27
C ASP A 33 -0.40 4.44 12.80
N PHE A 34 -1.38 5.04 12.14
CA PHE A 34 -2.77 4.99 12.55
C PHE A 34 -3.56 4.12 11.56
N ASP A 35 -3.79 2.88 11.94
CA ASP A 35 -4.66 1.96 11.21
C ASP A 35 -6.06 2.02 11.79
N ILE A 36 -7.04 2.44 10.98
CA ILE A 36 -8.43 2.58 11.41
C ILE A 36 -9.33 1.77 10.50
N ASP A 37 -9.99 0.75 11.07
CA ASP A 37 -10.90 -0.12 10.35
C ASP A 37 -12.30 0.48 10.25
N PHE A 38 -12.81 0.53 9.03
CA PHE A 38 -14.18 0.94 8.72
C PHE A 38 -14.94 -0.16 7.97
N CYS A 39 -16.26 -0.11 8.04
CA CYS A 39 -17.10 -0.90 7.15
C CYS A 39 -16.76 -0.57 5.68
N GLU A 40 -16.45 -1.61 4.88
CA GLU A 40 -15.99 -1.44 3.50
C GLU A 40 -16.95 -0.60 2.65
N GLU A 41 -18.24 -0.87 2.73
CA GLU A 41 -19.30 -0.16 1.98
C GLU A 41 -19.45 1.32 2.40
N LYS A 42 -19.13 1.65 3.65
CA LYS A 42 -19.28 3.00 4.20
C LYS A 42 -17.98 3.82 4.23
N ARG A 43 -16.87 3.23 3.85
CA ARG A 43 -15.55 3.88 3.86
C ARG A 43 -15.52 5.19 3.07
N ASP A 44 -16.18 5.23 1.92
CA ASP A 44 -16.22 6.42 1.08
C ASP A 44 -16.94 7.62 1.75
N LEU A 45 -17.83 7.36 2.70
CA LEU A 45 -18.46 8.41 3.49
C LEU A 45 -17.45 9.09 4.41
N VAL A 46 -16.46 8.34 4.91
CA VAL A 46 -15.36 8.88 5.72
C VAL A 46 -14.52 9.83 4.87
N PHE A 47 -14.14 9.46 3.65
CA PHE A 47 -13.41 10.34 2.75
C PHE A 47 -14.20 11.63 2.40
N LYS A 48 -15.51 11.52 2.18
CA LYS A 48 -16.38 12.69 1.97
C LYS A 48 -16.39 13.60 3.19
N TYR A 49 -16.50 13.03 4.38
CA TYR A 49 -16.46 13.77 5.64
C TYR A 49 -15.11 14.49 5.82
N LEU A 50 -14.00 13.79 5.65
CA LEU A 50 -12.65 14.37 5.75
C LEU A 50 -12.43 15.51 4.76
N LYS A 51 -12.86 15.34 3.51
CA LYS A 51 -12.81 16.39 2.47
C LYS A 51 -13.58 17.63 2.87
N SER A 52 -14.74 17.45 3.49
CA SER A 52 -15.60 18.55 3.95
C SER A 52 -15.02 19.28 5.17
N LYS A 53 -14.47 18.51 6.13
CA LYS A 53 -13.93 19.04 7.39
C LYS A 53 -12.59 19.76 7.17
N TYR A 54 -11.68 19.14 6.45
CA TYR A 54 -10.31 19.65 6.20
C TYR A 54 -10.18 20.15 4.77
N LYS A 55 -10.77 21.28 4.46
CA LYS A 55 -10.85 21.84 3.09
C LYS A 55 -9.45 22.05 2.46
N GLY A 56 -9.06 21.12 1.58
CA GLY A 56 -7.74 21.11 0.93
C GLY A 56 -6.61 20.55 1.78
N GLY A 57 -6.89 20.09 3.01
CA GLY A 57 -5.93 19.49 3.94
C GLY A 57 -5.89 17.96 3.91
N VAL A 58 -6.55 17.29 2.95
CA VAL A 58 -6.57 15.84 2.86
C VAL A 58 -6.16 15.38 1.47
N ALA A 59 -5.29 14.40 1.41
CA ALA A 59 -4.87 13.75 0.16
C ALA A 59 -4.53 12.29 0.39
N HIS A 60 -4.72 11.45 -0.65
CA HIS A 60 -4.17 10.11 -0.67
C HIS A 60 -2.65 10.14 -0.80
N ILE A 61 -1.98 9.10 -0.32
CA ILE A 61 -0.55 8.91 -0.55
C ILE A 61 -0.37 8.21 -1.90
N ILE A 62 0.55 8.72 -2.72
CA ILE A 62 0.93 8.06 -3.97
C ILE A 62 1.82 6.85 -3.70
N THR A 63 1.70 5.85 -4.54
CA THR A 63 2.59 4.68 -4.53
C THR A 63 3.26 4.56 -5.89
N PHE A 64 4.59 4.47 -5.89
CA PHE A 64 5.38 4.24 -7.09
C PHE A 64 5.61 2.75 -7.28
N GLY A 65 4.99 2.19 -8.31
CA GLY A 65 5.25 0.82 -8.72
C GLY A 65 6.62 0.70 -9.36
N LYS A 66 7.57 0.04 -8.69
CA LYS A 66 8.93 -0.18 -9.20
C LYS A 66 9.01 -1.46 -10.02
N LEU A 67 9.81 -1.44 -11.09
CA LEU A 67 10.17 -2.62 -11.85
C LEU A 67 11.01 -3.55 -10.97
N LYS A 68 10.44 -4.70 -10.60
CA LYS A 68 11.17 -5.79 -9.95
C LYS A 68 11.70 -6.77 -10.98
N ALA A 69 12.68 -7.59 -10.63
CA ALA A 69 13.39 -8.53 -11.51
C ALA A 69 12.49 -9.27 -12.52
N ARG A 70 11.45 -9.98 -12.04
CA ARG A 70 10.53 -10.73 -12.92
C ARG A 70 9.71 -9.84 -13.84
N MET A 71 9.36 -8.65 -13.38
CA MET A 71 8.58 -7.70 -14.17
C MET A 71 9.44 -7.06 -15.25
N ALA A 72 10.67 -6.67 -14.94
CA ALA A 72 11.63 -6.14 -15.89
C ALA A 72 11.89 -7.14 -17.02
N LEU A 73 12.15 -8.42 -16.70
CA LEU A 73 12.33 -9.47 -17.70
C LEU A 73 11.11 -9.63 -18.62
N ARG A 74 9.88 -9.62 -18.09
CA ARG A 74 8.67 -9.77 -18.90
C ARG A 74 8.43 -8.57 -19.81
N ASP A 75 8.57 -7.36 -19.30
CA ASP A 75 8.32 -6.15 -20.09
C ASP A 75 9.36 -6.00 -21.22
N ILE A 76 10.64 -6.18 -20.90
CA ILE A 76 11.70 -6.08 -21.90
C ILE A 76 11.66 -7.26 -22.88
N GLY A 77 11.35 -8.48 -22.38
CA GLY A 77 11.17 -9.65 -23.23
C GLY A 77 10.09 -9.44 -24.29
N ARG A 78 9.00 -8.78 -23.92
CA ARG A 78 7.93 -8.39 -24.84
C ARG A 78 8.43 -7.39 -25.90
N VAL A 79 9.16 -6.36 -25.49
CA VAL A 79 9.72 -5.34 -26.38
C VAL A 79 10.74 -5.94 -27.36
N LEU A 80 11.56 -6.91 -26.90
CA LEU A 80 12.54 -7.62 -27.72
C LEU A 80 11.90 -8.71 -28.60
N GLY A 81 10.60 -8.92 -28.55
CA GLY A 81 9.88 -9.92 -29.33
C GLY A 81 10.23 -11.37 -28.95
N LEU A 82 10.63 -11.60 -27.70
CA LEU A 82 10.90 -12.95 -27.20
C LEU A 82 9.59 -13.69 -26.91
N PRO A 83 9.51 -15.00 -27.20
CA PRO A 83 8.33 -15.82 -26.88
C PRO A 83 8.04 -15.78 -25.38
N TYR A 84 6.78 -15.54 -25.02
CA TYR A 84 6.34 -15.45 -23.62
C TYR A 84 6.77 -16.65 -22.79
N GLY A 85 6.60 -17.88 -23.31
CA GLY A 85 6.98 -19.10 -22.60
C GLY A 85 8.47 -19.19 -22.30
N HIS A 86 9.33 -18.61 -23.15
CA HIS A 86 10.77 -18.56 -22.91
C HIS A 86 11.12 -17.59 -21.79
N VAL A 87 10.53 -16.39 -21.81
CA VAL A 87 10.71 -15.38 -20.78
C VAL A 87 10.14 -15.86 -19.44
N ASP A 88 9.01 -16.56 -19.44
CA ASP A 88 8.41 -17.09 -18.23
C ASP A 88 9.27 -18.21 -17.58
N LYS A 89 9.92 -19.04 -18.40
CA LYS A 89 10.92 -20.00 -17.88
C LYS A 89 12.08 -19.29 -17.15
N LEU A 90 12.61 -18.21 -17.72
CA LEU A 90 13.63 -17.40 -17.06
C LEU A 90 13.13 -16.78 -15.76
N CYS A 91 11.90 -16.24 -15.76
CA CYS A 91 11.30 -15.69 -14.56
C CYS A 91 11.09 -16.72 -13.45
N LYS A 92 10.80 -17.99 -13.79
CA LYS A 92 10.65 -19.08 -12.83
C LYS A 92 12.00 -19.52 -12.21
N MET A 93 13.11 -19.26 -12.87
CA MET A 93 14.45 -19.51 -12.32
C MET A 93 14.84 -18.50 -11.24
N ILE A 94 14.19 -17.32 -11.19
CA ILE A 94 14.46 -16.33 -10.14
C ILE A 94 13.93 -16.86 -8.81
N PRO A 95 14.78 -17.05 -7.80
CA PRO A 95 14.37 -17.51 -6.50
C PRO A 95 13.32 -16.56 -5.89
N PHE A 96 12.34 -17.13 -5.22
CA PHE A 96 11.32 -16.36 -4.52
C PHE A 96 11.59 -16.40 -3.02
N ASP A 97 11.87 -15.25 -2.45
CA ASP A 97 11.98 -15.06 -1.01
C ASP A 97 10.93 -14.02 -0.59
N PRO A 98 9.89 -14.42 0.15
CA PRO A 98 8.85 -13.50 0.61
C PRO A 98 9.38 -12.41 1.55
N SER A 99 10.37 -12.75 2.37
CA SER A 99 10.94 -11.87 3.39
C SER A 99 11.87 -10.82 2.78
N ARG A 100 12.62 -11.21 1.74
CA ARG A 100 13.57 -10.34 1.05
C ARG A 100 13.56 -10.64 -0.45
N PRO A 101 12.78 -9.90 -1.25
CA PRO A 101 12.81 -10.05 -2.71
C PRO A 101 14.22 -9.82 -3.25
N LEU A 102 14.78 -10.84 -3.92
CA LEU A 102 16.11 -10.77 -4.51
C LEU A 102 16.11 -9.86 -5.74
N THR A 103 17.19 -9.10 -5.90
CA THR A 103 17.45 -8.38 -7.14
C THR A 103 17.79 -9.34 -8.27
N LEU A 104 17.68 -8.89 -9.51
CA LEU A 104 18.07 -9.70 -10.69
C LEU A 104 19.55 -10.06 -10.63
N LYS A 105 20.41 -9.14 -10.18
CA LYS A 105 21.84 -9.38 -10.01
C LYS A 105 22.13 -10.49 -9.00
N GLU A 106 21.48 -10.44 -7.84
CA GLU A 106 21.61 -11.49 -6.81
C GLU A 106 21.04 -12.83 -7.31
N SER A 107 19.95 -12.80 -8.08
CA SER A 107 19.32 -14.00 -8.66
C SER A 107 20.23 -14.69 -9.67
N ILE A 108 20.89 -13.93 -10.54
CA ILE A 108 21.86 -14.47 -11.50
C ILE A 108 23.06 -15.12 -10.78
N ALA A 109 23.54 -14.49 -9.70
CA ALA A 109 24.64 -15.04 -8.91
C ALA A 109 24.29 -16.35 -8.19
N ARG A 110 23.01 -16.51 -7.80
CA ARG A 110 22.53 -17.71 -7.08
C ARG A 110 22.05 -18.85 -7.99
N GLU A 111 21.65 -18.54 -9.23
CA GLU A 111 21.09 -19.52 -10.17
C GLU A 111 21.93 -19.63 -11.44
N PRO A 112 22.87 -20.59 -11.50
CA PRO A 112 23.80 -20.75 -12.63
C PRO A 112 23.12 -20.97 -13.98
N ARG A 113 21.89 -21.56 -13.99
CA ARG A 113 21.13 -21.82 -15.22
C ARG A 113 20.77 -20.53 -15.96
N ILE A 114 20.59 -19.42 -15.25
CA ILE A 114 20.34 -18.10 -15.89
C ILE A 114 21.59 -17.66 -16.67
N ALA A 115 22.76 -17.82 -16.09
CA ALA A 115 24.03 -17.48 -16.73
C ALA A 115 24.36 -18.40 -17.92
N GLU A 116 23.92 -19.68 -17.88
CA GLU A 116 24.05 -20.61 -19.01
C GLU A 116 23.14 -20.18 -20.17
N GLU A 117 21.88 -19.82 -19.91
CA GLU A 117 20.97 -19.33 -20.93
C GLU A 117 21.45 -18.00 -21.54
N GLU A 118 22.05 -17.12 -20.75
CA GLU A 118 22.70 -15.89 -21.24
C GLU A 118 23.80 -16.18 -22.24
N LYS A 119 24.66 -17.20 -21.97
CA LYS A 119 25.75 -17.60 -22.87
C LYS A 119 25.25 -18.25 -24.16
N ARG A 120 24.14 -18.99 -24.09
CA ARG A 120 23.58 -19.74 -25.23
C ARG A 120 22.83 -18.85 -26.23
N ASN A 121 22.20 -17.79 -25.73
CA ASN A 121 21.29 -16.98 -26.56
C ASN A 121 21.62 -15.49 -26.47
N PRO A 122 22.12 -14.87 -27.55
CA PRO A 122 22.45 -13.43 -27.55
C PRO A 122 21.26 -12.52 -27.23
N LYS A 123 20.03 -12.94 -27.57
CA LYS A 123 18.81 -12.19 -27.23
C LYS A 123 18.54 -12.23 -25.73
N VAL A 124 18.81 -13.37 -25.07
CA VAL A 124 18.69 -13.49 -23.60
C VAL A 124 19.74 -12.64 -22.90
N LYS A 125 20.96 -12.61 -23.44
CA LYS A 125 22.01 -11.71 -22.93
C LYS A 125 21.56 -10.26 -22.96
N LYS A 126 21.04 -9.80 -24.11
CA LYS A 126 20.51 -8.43 -24.25
C LYS A 126 19.32 -8.18 -23.32
N LEU A 127 18.43 -9.17 -23.16
CA LEU A 127 17.32 -9.12 -22.22
C LEU A 127 17.79 -8.87 -20.79
N ILE A 128 18.77 -9.66 -20.32
CA ILE A 128 19.32 -9.56 -18.96
C ILE A 128 20.02 -8.20 -18.76
N GLU A 129 20.87 -7.80 -19.72
CA GLU A 129 21.58 -6.53 -19.66
C GLU A 129 20.61 -5.33 -19.52
N LEU A 130 19.56 -5.27 -20.33
CA LEU A 130 18.57 -4.21 -20.26
C LEU A 130 17.75 -4.31 -18.97
N SER A 131 17.42 -5.52 -18.52
CA SER A 131 16.65 -5.73 -17.30
C SER A 131 17.41 -5.26 -16.06
N LEU A 132 18.72 -5.49 -16.00
CA LEU A 132 19.58 -4.98 -14.93
C LEU A 132 19.63 -3.44 -14.87
N LYS A 133 19.55 -2.78 -16.06
CA LYS A 133 19.52 -1.29 -16.12
C LYS A 133 18.19 -0.70 -15.69
N LEU A 134 17.08 -1.41 -15.95
CA LEU A 134 15.73 -0.92 -15.68
C LEU A 134 15.15 -1.39 -14.34
N GLU A 135 15.72 -2.42 -13.72
CA GLU A 135 15.31 -2.87 -12.40
C GLU A 135 15.41 -1.74 -11.37
N GLY A 136 14.38 -1.58 -10.57
CA GLY A 136 14.29 -0.55 -9.54
C GLY A 136 13.76 0.81 -10.01
N LEU A 137 13.65 1.05 -11.33
CA LEU A 137 13.04 2.26 -11.84
C LEU A 137 11.53 2.26 -11.61
N ASN A 138 10.97 3.46 -11.45
CA ASN A 138 9.53 3.64 -11.35
C ASN A 138 8.86 3.33 -12.70
N ARG A 139 7.83 2.50 -12.68
CA ARG A 139 7.07 2.08 -13.87
C ARG A 139 5.74 2.78 -13.98
N ASN A 140 5.02 2.85 -12.89
CA ASN A 140 3.67 3.41 -12.84
C ASN A 140 3.42 4.08 -11.49
N LEU A 141 2.44 4.96 -11.52
CA LEU A 141 1.85 5.58 -10.34
C LEU A 141 0.59 4.81 -9.96
N ALA A 142 0.36 4.67 -8.67
CA ALA A 142 -0.88 4.18 -8.12
C ALA A 142 -1.23 5.01 -6.88
N THR A 143 -2.50 5.19 -6.61
CA THR A 143 -2.95 5.78 -5.35
C THR A 143 -3.00 4.70 -4.29
N HIS A 144 -2.48 4.97 -3.10
CA HIS A 144 -2.61 4.04 -1.98
C HIS A 144 -4.08 3.88 -1.62
N ALA A 145 -4.56 2.64 -1.55
CA ALA A 145 -5.99 2.37 -1.38
C ALA A 145 -6.55 2.88 -0.04
N ALA A 146 -5.75 2.88 1.02
CA ALA A 146 -6.15 3.23 2.38
C ALA A 146 -5.43 4.46 2.93
N GLY A 147 -4.15 4.67 2.57
CA GLY A 147 -3.30 5.71 3.15
C GLY A 147 -3.69 7.11 2.73
N VAL A 148 -3.96 7.94 3.73
CA VAL A 148 -4.21 9.38 3.55
C VAL A 148 -3.34 10.19 4.50
N VAL A 149 -3.04 11.40 4.11
CA VAL A 149 -2.47 12.44 4.98
C VAL A 149 -3.53 13.47 5.29
N ILE A 150 -3.54 13.95 6.53
CA ILE A 150 -4.49 14.94 7.02
C ILE A 150 -3.71 16.09 7.66
N ALA A 151 -4.02 17.31 7.27
CA ALA A 151 -3.45 18.54 7.83
C ALA A 151 -4.55 19.58 8.06
N ASP A 152 -4.35 20.46 9.03
CA ASP A 152 -5.26 21.58 9.29
C ASP A 152 -5.13 22.70 8.24
N GLU A 153 -3.98 22.72 7.55
CA GLU A 153 -3.66 23.67 6.49
C GLU A 153 -3.84 23.03 5.10
N LYS A 154 -3.83 23.88 4.05
CA LYS A 154 -3.86 23.37 2.68
C LYS A 154 -2.60 22.59 2.36
N LEU A 155 -2.74 21.33 2.00
CA LEU A 155 -1.62 20.45 1.64
C LEU A 155 -0.81 20.97 0.45
N SER A 156 -1.44 21.70 -0.48
CA SER A 156 -0.74 22.28 -1.64
C SER A 156 0.35 23.29 -1.28
N GLU A 157 0.37 23.78 -0.06
CA GLU A 157 1.41 24.69 0.44
C GLU A 157 2.61 23.92 1.01
N LYS A 158 2.43 22.63 1.34
CA LYS A 158 3.46 21.77 1.93
C LYS A 158 4.02 20.74 0.95
N VAL A 159 3.17 20.16 0.14
CA VAL A 159 3.53 19.08 -0.78
C VAL A 159 2.84 19.24 -2.13
N PRO A 160 3.51 18.88 -3.23
CA PRO A 160 2.87 18.89 -4.54
C PRO A 160 1.75 17.84 -4.58
N LEU A 161 0.62 18.20 -5.17
CA LEU A 161 -0.55 17.35 -5.31
C LEU A 161 -0.74 16.94 -6.78
N TYR A 162 -1.30 15.75 -6.96
CA TYR A 162 -1.68 15.18 -8.25
C TYR A 162 -3.15 14.78 -8.23
N MET A 163 -3.88 15.17 -9.25
CA MET A 163 -5.26 14.73 -9.46
C MET A 163 -5.31 13.99 -10.80
N ASP A 164 -5.63 12.72 -10.75
CA ASP A 164 -5.86 11.94 -11.96
C ASP A 164 -7.25 12.26 -12.51
N SER A 165 -7.31 12.90 -13.68
CA SER A 165 -8.55 13.27 -14.36
C SER A 165 -9.35 12.05 -14.86
N SER A 166 -8.71 10.90 -14.99
CA SER A 166 -9.34 9.65 -15.40
C SER A 166 -9.92 8.84 -14.26
N SER A 167 -9.55 9.17 -13.03
CA SER A 167 -10.02 8.48 -11.82
C SER A 167 -11.18 9.24 -11.17
N ASN A 168 -12.19 8.48 -10.70
CA ASN A 168 -13.30 9.02 -9.90
C ASN A 168 -12.90 9.25 -8.43
N LEU A 169 -11.61 9.50 -8.15
CA LEU A 169 -11.14 9.71 -6.80
C LEU A 169 -11.70 11.02 -6.21
N LEU A 170 -12.19 10.92 -4.99
CA LEU A 170 -12.75 12.06 -4.25
C LEU A 170 -11.68 13.05 -3.79
N LEU A 171 -10.46 12.58 -3.57
CA LEU A 171 -9.33 13.32 -3.02
C LEU A 171 -8.16 13.33 -4.00
N PRO A 172 -7.33 14.37 -4.01
CA PRO A 172 -6.06 14.36 -4.72
C PRO A 172 -5.10 13.36 -4.07
N SER A 173 -4.01 13.04 -4.77
CA SER A 173 -2.88 12.28 -4.22
C SER A 173 -1.68 13.19 -4.02
N THR A 174 -0.87 12.94 -2.99
CA THR A 174 0.45 13.57 -2.87
C THR A 174 1.35 13.09 -4.01
N GLN A 175 2.28 13.91 -4.49
CA GLN A 175 3.34 13.44 -5.40
C GLN A 175 4.55 12.87 -4.63
N PHE A 176 4.50 12.90 -3.32
CA PHE A 176 5.48 12.28 -2.44
C PHE A 176 4.96 10.89 -2.01
N ASP A 177 5.86 9.91 -2.00
CA ASP A 177 5.60 8.62 -1.38
C ASP A 177 5.47 8.74 0.14
N MET A 178 5.16 7.64 0.81
CA MET A 178 4.97 7.61 2.26
C MET A 178 6.16 8.23 3.01
N HIS A 179 7.37 7.80 2.67
CA HIS A 179 8.59 8.24 3.37
C HIS A 179 8.87 9.74 3.16
N SER A 180 8.72 10.23 1.94
CA SER A 180 8.89 11.65 1.62
C SER A 180 7.80 12.52 2.26
N SER A 181 6.58 12.00 2.37
CA SER A 181 5.46 12.67 3.07
C SER A 181 5.74 12.78 4.57
N GLU A 182 6.23 11.72 5.22
CA GLU A 182 6.64 11.73 6.62
C GLU A 182 7.79 12.71 6.87
N ASN A 183 8.80 12.74 6.00
CA ASN A 183 9.92 13.70 6.08
C ASN A 183 9.45 15.15 5.93
N SER A 184 8.31 15.37 5.28
CA SER A 184 7.67 16.70 5.18
C SER A 184 6.82 17.05 6.41
N GLY A 185 6.84 16.23 7.46
CA GLY A 185 6.10 16.43 8.70
C GLY A 185 4.63 16.05 8.63
N LEU A 186 4.21 15.29 7.61
CA LEU A 186 2.85 14.79 7.49
C LEU A 186 2.71 13.44 8.18
N VAL A 187 1.56 13.22 8.82
CA VAL A 187 1.20 11.96 9.47
C VAL A 187 0.30 11.15 8.57
N LYS A 188 0.61 9.86 8.43
CA LYS A 188 -0.20 8.89 7.68
C LYS A 188 -1.32 8.34 8.55
N PHE A 189 -2.49 8.21 7.94
CA PHE A 189 -3.65 7.52 8.49
C PHE A 189 -4.10 6.47 7.48
N ASP A 190 -4.15 5.21 7.87
CA ASP A 190 -4.67 4.14 7.02
C ASP A 190 -6.16 3.93 7.33
N ILE A 191 -7.01 4.33 6.38
CA ILE A 191 -8.45 4.14 6.43
C ILE A 191 -8.77 2.83 5.73
N LEU A 192 -8.80 1.76 6.49
CA LEU A 192 -8.97 0.40 5.99
C LEU A 192 -10.45 0.06 5.81
N GLY A 193 -10.81 -0.56 4.69
CA GLY A 193 -12.13 -1.15 4.48
C GLY A 193 -12.12 -2.61 4.90
N LEU A 194 -12.79 -2.95 6.01
CA LEU A 194 -12.84 -4.31 6.53
C LEU A 194 -14.21 -4.95 6.23
N ASN A 195 -14.20 -5.99 5.40
CA ASN A 195 -15.42 -6.72 5.03
C ASN A 195 -16.10 -7.38 6.24
N THR A 196 -15.33 -7.82 7.24
CA THR A 196 -15.89 -8.37 8.49
C THR A 196 -16.82 -7.39 9.18
N LEU A 197 -16.49 -6.09 9.21
CA LEU A 197 -17.36 -5.06 9.77
C LEU A 197 -18.65 -4.87 8.95
N THR A 198 -18.57 -5.02 7.62
CA THR A 198 -19.74 -5.01 6.74
C THR A 198 -20.68 -6.17 7.06
N VAL A 199 -20.11 -7.39 7.22
CA VAL A 199 -20.90 -8.59 7.58
C VAL A 199 -21.57 -8.41 8.94
N ILE A 200 -20.84 -7.94 9.96
CA ILE A 200 -21.39 -7.67 11.30
C ILE A 200 -22.53 -6.66 11.22
N ASN A 201 -22.32 -5.54 10.51
CA ASN A 201 -23.36 -4.52 10.35
C ASN A 201 -24.63 -5.08 9.69
N ASN A 202 -24.47 -5.88 8.64
CA ASN A 202 -25.60 -6.47 7.92
C ASN A 202 -26.35 -7.52 8.80
N CYS A 203 -25.60 -8.32 9.58
CA CYS A 203 -26.22 -9.24 10.54
C CYS A 203 -27.04 -8.50 11.61
N LEU A 204 -26.51 -7.39 12.15
CA LEU A 204 -27.21 -6.59 13.15
C LEU A 204 -28.48 -5.93 12.58
N LEU A 205 -28.41 -5.42 11.35
CA LEU A 205 -29.57 -4.87 10.66
C LEU A 205 -30.67 -5.94 10.46
N TYR A 206 -30.26 -7.13 9.99
CA TYR A 206 -31.19 -8.25 9.79
C TYR A 206 -31.85 -8.69 11.10
N THR A 207 -31.11 -8.79 12.19
CA THR A 207 -31.65 -9.21 13.49
C THR A 207 -32.56 -8.15 14.12
N SER A 208 -32.29 -6.85 13.93
CA SER A 208 -33.15 -5.78 14.41
C SER A 208 -34.48 -5.69 13.61
N ASP A 209 -34.38 -5.87 12.28
CA ASP A 209 -35.58 -5.87 11.41
C ASP A 209 -36.49 -7.07 11.72
N ALA A 210 -35.92 -8.26 11.94
CA ALA A 210 -36.65 -9.44 12.35
C ALA A 210 -37.31 -9.32 13.74
N ALA A 211 -36.79 -8.49 14.64
CA ALA A 211 -37.38 -8.22 15.94
C ALA A 211 -38.61 -7.29 15.84
N ASP A 212 -38.62 -6.34 14.90
CA ASP A 212 -39.75 -5.45 14.63
C ASP A 212 -40.89 -6.20 13.95
N ASP A 213 -40.63 -7.18 13.07
CA ASP A 213 -41.66 -8.01 12.43
C ASP A 213 -42.35 -8.97 13.40
N SER A 214 -41.79 -9.25 14.56
CA SER A 214 -42.41 -10.11 15.58
C SER A 214 -43.49 -9.43 16.43
N GLN A 215 -43.78 -8.16 16.16
CA GLN A 215 -44.83 -7.39 16.83
C GLN A 215 -46.12 -7.22 15.99
N CYS A 216 -46.28 -7.94 14.87
CA CYS A 216 -47.51 -8.01 14.07
C CYS A 216 -48.36 -9.24 14.41
#